data_b06f5de773cc25f677b93259db3758c7
#
_entry.id   b06f5de773cc25f677b93259db3758c7
#
_cell.length_a   1.000
_cell.length_b   1.000
_cell.length_c   1.000
_cell.angle_alpha   90.00
_cell.angle_beta   90.00
_cell.angle_gamma   90.00
#
_symmetry.space_group_name_H-M   'P 1'
#
loop_
_entity.id
_entity.type
_entity.pdbx_description
1 polymer ?
#
loop_
_entity_poly.entity_id
_entity_poly.type
_entity_poly.pdbx_seq_one_letter_code
_entity_poly.pdbx_strand_id
1 'polypeptide(L)'
;MINTGIDIIEISRFSDMKNFDAFLKYAYTKKEREYITRKKNPYRTAAAMFAAKEAFSKYLGSGFRGFGLKDVEILHDGIGKPHIIFMNGAASADVSISHSKNYAVAVVCGEGVPNGKYEDLIKSYRAMLPKRTPHMHKGDCGRVMIIGGSQRMVGAACLASTAALHSGSGLVTAAVPKSIQPVAAAKLTEVMTLPLDCEEHPEDLNITFSAKAAKQILPYLNRCDAVAIGPGMGRGDGVAELLKTLLKTEIPCVIDADGLNTLSENTGILADVPKNRGNIIITPHPVEMERLCGEKVPSDDKGRMKLAAEFAAKYNVVVLLKGHNTVVAAPNGEVHINESGNSGMATGGMGDVLTGIITSFCGQGMSAYNAAVLGAFVHGLGGDMAAEDKGKFGMSACDVVEKLPYAIKFLSE
;
A
#
# COMPACT_ATOMS: atom_id res chain seq x y z
N MET A 1 -24.09 -1.37 -20.58
CA MET A 1 -24.09 -2.82 -20.22
C MET A 1 -24.80 -2.93 -18.88
N ILE A 2 -25.75 -3.85 -18.72
CA ILE A 2 -26.46 -4.04 -17.46
C ILE A 2 -25.60 -4.93 -16.58
N ASN A 3 -25.22 -4.45 -15.40
CA ASN A 3 -24.54 -5.21 -14.38
C ASN A 3 -25.55 -5.74 -13.36
N THR A 4 -25.27 -6.92 -12.81
CA THR A 4 -26.15 -7.55 -11.81
C THR A 4 -25.31 -8.18 -10.71
N GLY A 5 -25.73 -7.96 -9.47
CA GLY A 5 -25.20 -8.66 -8.31
C GLY A 5 -26.33 -9.34 -7.55
N ILE A 6 -26.07 -10.55 -7.08
CA ILE A 6 -27.03 -11.33 -6.28
C ILE A 6 -26.33 -11.93 -5.07
N ASP A 7 -27.04 -11.92 -3.93
CA ASP A 7 -26.60 -12.60 -2.73
C ASP A 7 -27.76 -13.29 -2.00
N ILE A 8 -27.45 -14.40 -1.30
CA ILE A 8 -28.39 -15.16 -0.49
C ILE A 8 -27.75 -15.50 0.86
N ILE A 9 -28.49 -15.27 1.95
CA ILE A 9 -28.02 -15.44 3.33
C ILE A 9 -29.00 -16.23 4.16
N GLU A 10 -28.49 -17.19 4.93
CA GLU A 10 -29.28 -17.87 5.97
C GLU A 10 -29.54 -16.94 7.14
N ILE A 11 -30.82 -16.80 7.53
CA ILE A 11 -31.25 -15.93 8.63
C ILE A 11 -30.71 -16.44 9.97
N SER A 12 -30.54 -17.76 10.14
CA SER A 12 -29.98 -18.38 11.32
C SER A 12 -28.57 -17.85 11.68
N ARG A 13 -27.75 -17.47 10.69
CA ARG A 13 -26.44 -16.86 10.94
C ARG A 13 -26.52 -15.59 11.79
N PHE A 14 -27.64 -14.89 11.74
CA PHE A 14 -27.89 -13.66 12.52
C PHE A 14 -28.59 -13.96 13.85
N SER A 15 -29.57 -14.90 13.89
CA SER A 15 -30.24 -15.27 15.13
C SER A 15 -29.35 -16.03 16.11
N ASP A 16 -28.39 -16.81 15.59
CA ASP A 16 -27.49 -17.61 16.39
C ASP A 16 -26.17 -16.88 16.77
N MET A 17 -26.05 -15.63 16.32
CA MET A 17 -24.86 -14.82 16.57
C MET A 17 -24.75 -14.38 18.04
N LYS A 18 -23.69 -14.79 18.72
CA LYS A 18 -23.46 -14.49 20.15
C LYS A 18 -23.40 -13.00 20.48
N ASN A 19 -23.01 -12.15 19.53
CA ASN A 19 -22.88 -10.71 19.74
C ASN A 19 -23.47 -9.91 18.59
N PHE A 20 -24.78 -10.07 18.39
CA PHE A 20 -25.53 -9.42 17.32
C PHE A 20 -25.47 -7.89 17.39
N ASP A 21 -25.52 -7.29 18.58
CA ASP A 21 -25.44 -5.83 18.74
C ASP A 21 -24.09 -5.25 18.30
N ALA A 22 -22.99 -5.95 18.59
CA ALA A 22 -21.67 -5.53 18.10
C ALA A 22 -21.59 -5.64 16.57
N PHE A 23 -22.15 -6.70 16.00
CA PHE A 23 -22.22 -6.85 14.56
C PHE A 23 -23.07 -5.75 13.90
N LEU A 24 -24.22 -5.41 14.48
CA LEU A 24 -25.03 -4.28 14.00
C LEU A 24 -24.23 -2.97 13.99
N LYS A 25 -23.46 -2.70 15.04
CA LYS A 25 -22.60 -1.52 15.11
C LYS A 25 -21.47 -1.55 14.08
N TYR A 26 -20.96 -2.73 13.74
CA TYR A 26 -19.89 -2.91 12.75
C TYR A 26 -20.42 -2.74 11.31
N ALA A 27 -21.51 -3.42 10.96
CA ALA A 27 -21.93 -3.58 9.56
C ALA A 27 -22.94 -2.52 9.08
N TYR A 28 -23.63 -1.83 10.00
CA TYR A 28 -24.74 -0.95 9.63
C TYR A 28 -24.57 0.48 10.14
N THR A 29 -25.05 1.44 9.35
CA THR A 29 -25.13 2.85 9.75
C THR A 29 -26.12 3.06 10.91
N LYS A 30 -26.13 4.25 11.49
CA LYS A 30 -27.10 4.58 12.57
C LYS A 30 -28.55 4.43 12.09
N LYS A 31 -28.88 4.93 10.88
CA LYS A 31 -30.22 4.87 10.30
C LYS A 31 -30.66 3.43 10.04
N GLU A 32 -29.78 2.60 9.50
CA GLU A 32 -30.06 1.19 9.27
C GLU A 32 -30.32 0.44 10.58
N ARG A 33 -29.51 0.67 11.63
CA ARG A 33 -29.72 0.05 12.93
C ARG A 33 -31.06 0.42 13.54
N GLU A 34 -31.46 1.70 13.47
CA GLU A 34 -32.77 2.15 13.93
C GLU A 34 -33.91 1.48 13.16
N TYR A 35 -33.76 1.30 11.85
CA TYR A 35 -34.73 0.59 11.03
C TYR A 35 -34.81 -0.90 11.40
N ILE A 36 -33.68 -1.59 11.53
CA ILE A 36 -33.62 -3.01 11.89
C ILE A 36 -34.26 -3.27 13.24
N THR A 37 -33.92 -2.48 14.27
CA THR A 37 -34.39 -2.69 15.64
C THR A 37 -35.88 -2.41 15.83
N ARG A 38 -36.48 -1.58 14.96
CA ARG A 38 -37.94 -1.30 14.99
C ARG A 38 -38.78 -2.42 14.35
N LYS A 39 -38.18 -3.38 13.65
CA LYS A 39 -38.91 -4.45 12.96
C LYS A 39 -39.25 -5.60 13.89
N LYS A 40 -40.36 -6.28 13.62
CA LYS A 40 -40.85 -7.44 14.39
C LYS A 40 -39.83 -8.59 14.44
N ASN A 41 -39.03 -8.73 13.38
CA ASN A 41 -37.91 -9.70 13.32
C ASN A 41 -36.64 -8.98 12.90
N PRO A 42 -35.83 -8.47 13.85
CA PRO A 42 -34.60 -7.74 13.54
C PRO A 42 -33.55 -8.61 12.83
N TYR A 43 -33.41 -9.89 13.16
CA TYR A 43 -32.46 -10.79 12.56
C TYR A 43 -32.70 -11.00 11.07
N ARG A 44 -33.97 -11.20 10.70
CA ARG A 44 -34.38 -11.34 9.30
C ARG A 44 -34.14 -10.05 8.52
N THR A 45 -34.44 -8.90 9.13
CA THR A 45 -34.24 -7.60 8.49
C THR A 45 -32.75 -7.32 8.30
N ALA A 46 -31.93 -7.62 9.31
CA ALA A 46 -30.49 -7.49 9.20
C ALA A 46 -29.93 -8.40 8.10
N ALA A 47 -30.31 -9.68 8.07
CA ALA A 47 -29.87 -10.61 7.02
C ALA A 47 -30.25 -10.10 5.62
N ALA A 48 -31.46 -9.58 5.45
CA ALA A 48 -31.95 -9.05 4.17
C ALA A 48 -31.15 -7.80 3.71
N MET A 49 -30.87 -6.88 4.61
CA MET A 49 -30.08 -5.69 4.32
C MET A 49 -28.59 -6.04 4.09
N PHE A 50 -28.06 -7.06 4.77
CA PHE A 50 -26.71 -7.53 4.55
C PHE A 50 -26.58 -8.19 3.15
N ALA A 51 -27.56 -9.04 2.78
CA ALA A 51 -27.60 -9.58 1.42
C ALA A 51 -27.64 -8.48 0.34
N ALA A 52 -28.35 -7.36 0.61
CA ALA A 52 -28.37 -6.22 -0.32
C ALA A 52 -26.99 -5.52 -0.43
N LYS A 53 -26.25 -5.39 0.68
CA LYS A 53 -24.87 -4.86 0.65
C LYS A 53 -23.92 -5.76 -0.11
N GLU A 54 -23.98 -7.08 0.12
CA GLU A 54 -23.21 -8.07 -0.61
C GLU A 54 -23.58 -8.11 -2.09
N ALA A 55 -24.86 -8.10 -2.43
CA ALA A 55 -25.33 -8.02 -3.80
C ALA A 55 -24.83 -6.76 -4.51
N PHE A 56 -24.81 -5.61 -3.81
CA PHE A 56 -24.27 -4.37 -4.34
C PHE A 56 -22.75 -4.44 -4.57
N SER A 57 -22.00 -5.06 -3.67
CA SER A 57 -20.56 -5.27 -3.85
C SER A 57 -20.25 -6.16 -5.07
N LYS A 58 -21.08 -7.17 -5.33
CA LYS A 58 -20.99 -8.03 -6.53
C LYS A 58 -21.40 -7.28 -7.79
N TYR A 59 -22.43 -6.42 -7.73
CA TYR A 59 -22.82 -5.54 -8.82
C TYR A 59 -21.68 -4.61 -9.25
N LEU A 60 -20.90 -4.08 -8.28
CA LEU A 60 -19.69 -3.30 -8.56
C LEU A 60 -18.56 -4.12 -9.17
N GLY A 61 -18.59 -5.46 -9.05
CA GLY A 61 -17.53 -6.34 -9.53
C GLY A 61 -16.25 -6.34 -8.70
N SER A 62 -16.16 -5.48 -7.68
CA SER A 62 -14.96 -5.30 -6.85
C SER A 62 -15.01 -6.01 -5.49
N GLY A 63 -16.17 -6.56 -5.11
CA GLY A 63 -16.43 -6.91 -3.71
C GLY A 63 -16.40 -5.67 -2.83
N PHE A 64 -16.08 -5.81 -1.54
CA PHE A 64 -15.87 -4.67 -0.63
C PHE A 64 -14.42 -4.11 -0.71
N ARG A 65 -13.88 -3.97 -1.91
CA ARG A 65 -12.56 -3.37 -2.13
C ARG A 65 -12.70 -1.87 -2.30
N GLY A 66 -11.95 -1.12 -1.49
CA GLY A 66 -11.96 0.34 -1.51
C GLY A 66 -13.16 1.02 -0.84
N PHE A 67 -14.04 0.25 -0.18
CA PHE A 67 -15.12 0.77 0.65
C PHE A 67 -15.55 -0.28 1.70
N GLY A 68 -16.16 0.20 2.78
CA GLY A 68 -16.62 -0.66 3.87
C GLY A 68 -18.15 -0.88 3.84
N LEU A 69 -18.61 -1.79 4.69
CA LEU A 69 -20.04 -2.11 4.82
C LEU A 69 -20.93 -0.89 5.13
N LYS A 70 -20.39 0.14 5.79
CA LYS A 70 -21.14 1.36 6.14
C LYS A 70 -21.17 2.39 5.01
N ASP A 71 -20.30 2.27 4.03
CA ASP A 71 -20.30 3.13 2.86
C ASP A 71 -21.44 2.77 1.90
N VAL A 72 -22.03 1.59 2.09
CA VAL A 72 -23.26 1.12 1.43
C VAL A 72 -24.39 1.15 2.44
N GLU A 73 -25.30 2.12 2.33
CA GLU A 73 -26.46 2.26 3.22
C GLU A 73 -27.74 1.84 2.48
N ILE A 74 -28.49 0.91 3.06
CA ILE A 74 -29.80 0.46 2.53
C ILE A 74 -30.91 1.19 3.27
N LEU A 75 -31.53 2.12 2.60
CA LEU A 75 -32.68 2.87 3.13
C LEU A 75 -33.97 2.39 2.50
N HIS A 76 -35.10 2.65 3.17
CA HIS A 76 -36.42 2.32 2.70
C HIS A 76 -37.29 3.59 2.66
N ASP A 77 -38.01 3.80 1.57
CA ASP A 77 -38.95 4.91 1.44
C ASP A 77 -40.22 4.70 2.24
N GLY A 78 -41.16 5.67 2.14
CA GLY A 78 -42.44 5.63 2.89
C GLY A 78 -43.37 4.47 2.53
N ILE A 79 -43.17 3.80 1.39
CA ILE A 79 -43.91 2.61 0.95
C ILE A 79 -43.13 1.32 1.12
N GLY A 80 -41.89 1.40 1.67
CA GLY A 80 -41.03 0.25 1.96
C GLY A 80 -40.15 -0.22 0.84
N LYS A 81 -40.04 0.53 -0.28
CA LYS A 81 -39.09 0.21 -1.36
C LYS A 81 -37.65 0.46 -0.87
N PRO A 82 -36.72 -0.52 -1.02
CA PRO A 82 -35.33 -0.32 -0.66
C PRO A 82 -34.61 0.55 -1.70
N HIS A 83 -33.68 1.38 -1.22
CA HIS A 83 -32.78 2.22 -2.02
C HIS A 83 -31.35 2.08 -1.50
N ILE A 84 -30.38 2.15 -2.40
CA ILE A 84 -28.96 2.11 -2.06
C ILE A 84 -28.41 3.52 -2.04
N ILE A 85 -27.81 3.90 -0.92
CA ILE A 85 -26.95 5.08 -0.80
C ILE A 85 -25.52 4.59 -0.71
N PHE A 86 -24.65 5.07 -1.59
CA PHE A 86 -23.27 4.69 -1.65
C PHE A 86 -22.37 5.92 -1.50
N MET A 87 -21.49 5.91 -0.51
CA MET A 87 -20.57 7.03 -0.20
C MET A 87 -21.30 8.39 -0.17
N ASN A 88 -22.44 8.45 0.53
CA ASN A 88 -23.32 9.63 0.68
C ASN A 88 -24.02 10.12 -0.59
N GLY A 89 -23.97 9.38 -1.70
CA GLY A 89 -24.68 9.63 -2.95
C GLY A 89 -25.71 8.53 -3.27
N ALA A 90 -26.78 8.86 -4.00
CA ALA A 90 -27.71 7.83 -4.49
C ALA A 90 -26.99 6.95 -5.52
N ALA A 91 -27.06 5.63 -5.35
CA ALA A 91 -26.56 4.69 -6.35
C ALA A 91 -27.44 4.65 -7.59
N SER A 92 -26.87 4.58 -8.78
CA SER A 92 -27.59 4.40 -10.05
C SER A 92 -27.97 2.92 -10.28
N ALA A 93 -28.41 2.23 -9.23
CA ALA A 93 -28.79 0.83 -9.27
C ALA A 93 -30.08 0.60 -8.48
N ASP A 94 -30.94 -0.21 -9.03
CA ASP A 94 -32.12 -0.71 -8.32
C ASP A 94 -31.76 -1.92 -7.46
N VAL A 95 -32.38 -2.01 -6.29
CA VAL A 95 -32.25 -3.15 -5.40
C VAL A 95 -33.63 -3.77 -5.13
N SER A 96 -33.68 -5.08 -5.18
CA SER A 96 -34.84 -5.86 -4.77
C SER A 96 -34.45 -6.84 -3.68
N ILE A 97 -35.25 -6.92 -2.63
CA ILE A 97 -35.00 -7.77 -1.47
C ILE A 97 -36.20 -8.68 -1.26
N SER A 98 -35.96 -9.97 -1.06
CA SER A 98 -36.98 -10.94 -0.69
C SER A 98 -36.47 -11.85 0.41
N HIS A 99 -37.38 -12.52 1.14
CA HIS A 99 -36.99 -13.46 2.17
C HIS A 99 -38.04 -14.57 2.33
N SER A 100 -37.62 -15.73 2.74
CA SER A 100 -38.42 -16.85 3.20
C SER A 100 -38.35 -16.96 4.75
N LYS A 101 -38.74 -18.12 5.27
CA LYS A 101 -38.54 -18.46 6.68
C LYS A 101 -37.05 -18.53 7.05
N ASN A 102 -36.21 -19.08 6.19
CA ASN A 102 -34.82 -19.44 6.47
C ASN A 102 -33.80 -18.59 5.73
N TYR A 103 -34.16 -17.98 4.62
CA TYR A 103 -33.22 -17.26 3.74
C TYR A 103 -33.70 -15.85 3.42
N ALA A 104 -32.74 -14.94 3.33
CA ALA A 104 -32.91 -13.63 2.71
C ALA A 104 -32.09 -13.58 1.40
N VAL A 105 -32.65 -12.98 0.36
CA VAL A 105 -32.01 -12.81 -0.94
C VAL A 105 -32.14 -11.37 -1.39
N ALA A 106 -31.11 -10.85 -2.01
CA ALA A 106 -31.14 -9.54 -2.64
C ALA A 106 -30.55 -9.59 -4.04
N VAL A 107 -31.12 -8.80 -4.93
CA VAL A 107 -30.62 -8.59 -6.30
C VAL A 107 -30.42 -7.09 -6.48
N VAL A 108 -29.28 -6.72 -7.01
CA VAL A 108 -28.96 -5.36 -7.43
C VAL A 108 -28.75 -5.36 -8.93
N CYS A 109 -29.35 -4.42 -9.64
CA CYS A 109 -29.27 -4.32 -11.09
C CYS A 109 -29.24 -2.86 -11.52
N GLY A 110 -28.39 -2.52 -12.49
CA GLY A 110 -28.31 -1.15 -13.00
C GLY A 110 -27.42 -1.01 -14.23
N GLU A 111 -27.51 0.14 -14.86
CA GLU A 111 -26.63 0.52 -15.97
C GLU A 111 -25.45 1.33 -15.42
N GLY A 112 -24.24 0.80 -15.61
CA GLY A 112 -23.01 1.45 -15.20
C GLY A 112 -22.60 1.20 -13.73
N VAL A 113 -21.43 1.68 -13.36
CA VAL A 113 -20.92 1.61 -11.99
C VAL A 113 -21.40 2.83 -11.20
N PRO A 114 -21.97 2.65 -9.99
CA PRO A 114 -22.74 3.70 -9.31
C PRO A 114 -21.94 4.79 -8.63
N ASN A 115 -20.67 4.98 -8.88
CA ASN A 115 -19.98 6.10 -8.24
C ASN A 115 -18.81 6.64 -9.07
N GLY A 116 -19.05 7.75 -9.76
CA GLY A 116 -18.02 8.48 -10.49
C GLY A 116 -16.75 8.75 -9.68
N LYS A 117 -16.87 8.95 -8.36
CA LYS A 117 -15.70 9.20 -7.50
C LYS A 117 -14.78 7.97 -7.37
N TYR A 118 -15.35 6.76 -7.21
CA TYR A 118 -14.54 5.52 -7.14
C TYR A 118 -13.99 5.15 -8.52
N GLU A 119 -14.81 5.25 -9.58
CA GLU A 119 -14.34 5.08 -10.95
C GLU A 119 -13.27 6.11 -11.32
N ASP A 120 -13.47 7.37 -10.96
CA ASP A 120 -12.50 8.43 -11.22
C ASP A 120 -11.20 8.18 -10.45
N LEU A 121 -11.27 7.66 -9.23
CA LEU A 121 -10.11 7.28 -8.45
C LEU A 121 -9.35 6.11 -9.11
N ILE A 122 -10.04 5.02 -9.50
CA ILE A 122 -9.43 3.91 -10.23
C ILE A 122 -8.90 4.35 -11.60
N LYS A 123 -9.64 5.20 -12.32
CA LYS A 123 -9.16 5.80 -13.59
C LYS A 123 -7.88 6.62 -13.38
N SER A 124 -7.81 7.38 -12.27
CA SER A 124 -6.61 8.13 -11.94
C SER A 124 -5.40 7.23 -11.67
N TYR A 125 -5.56 6.16 -10.89
CA TYR A 125 -4.50 5.18 -10.67
C TYR A 125 -4.11 4.44 -11.94
N ARG A 126 -5.09 4.07 -12.77
CA ARG A 126 -4.86 3.45 -14.09
C ARG A 126 -4.05 4.37 -15.01
N ALA A 127 -4.37 5.66 -15.02
CA ALA A 127 -3.64 6.66 -15.81
C ALA A 127 -2.19 6.87 -15.34
N MET A 128 -1.88 6.56 -14.07
CA MET A 128 -0.52 6.61 -13.53
C MET A 128 0.33 5.41 -13.95
N LEU A 129 -0.29 4.26 -14.29
CA LEU A 129 0.46 3.06 -14.65
C LEU A 129 1.39 3.30 -15.85
N PRO A 130 2.65 2.83 -15.78
CA PRO A 130 3.56 2.87 -16.91
C PRO A 130 2.99 2.10 -18.11
N LYS A 131 3.00 2.72 -19.28
CA LYS A 131 2.50 2.07 -20.49
C LYS A 131 3.50 1.03 -21.00
N ARG A 132 3.01 -0.17 -21.31
CA ARG A 132 3.80 -1.22 -21.95
C ARG A 132 3.43 -1.37 -23.41
N THR A 133 4.44 -1.36 -24.27
CA THR A 133 4.27 -1.57 -25.72
C THR A 133 4.92 -2.89 -26.15
N PRO A 134 4.46 -3.51 -27.26
CA PRO A 134 4.99 -4.80 -27.72
C PRO A 134 6.49 -4.81 -28.05
N HIS A 135 7.09 -3.64 -28.27
CA HIS A 135 8.50 -3.53 -28.69
C HIS A 135 9.46 -3.26 -27.52
N MET A 136 8.94 -3.11 -26.28
CA MET A 136 9.78 -2.86 -25.12
C MET A 136 10.66 -4.07 -24.78
N HIS A 137 11.90 -3.79 -24.39
CA HIS A 137 12.82 -4.79 -23.83
C HIS A 137 13.02 -4.53 -22.31
N LYS A 138 13.71 -5.46 -21.64
CA LYS A 138 13.91 -5.38 -20.19
C LYS A 138 14.55 -4.07 -19.71
N GLY A 139 15.38 -3.43 -20.54
CA GLY A 139 16.02 -2.14 -20.23
C GLY A 139 15.03 -0.97 -20.21
N ASP A 140 13.94 -1.04 -21.00
CA ASP A 140 12.91 0.02 -21.07
C ASP A 140 11.91 -0.06 -19.91
N CYS A 141 11.89 -1.20 -19.21
CA CYS A 141 11.00 -1.43 -18.08
C CYS A 141 11.61 -1.03 -16.73
N GLY A 142 12.71 -0.28 -16.74
CA GLY A 142 13.38 0.21 -15.55
C GLY A 142 14.45 -0.74 -14.99
N ARG A 143 15.58 -0.14 -14.65
CA ARG A 143 16.71 -0.78 -13.96
C ARG A 143 16.79 -0.23 -12.55
N VAL A 144 16.44 -1.04 -11.58
CA VAL A 144 16.39 -0.58 -10.20
C VAL A 144 17.41 -1.30 -9.32
N MET A 145 17.89 -0.60 -8.31
CA MET A 145 18.81 -1.18 -7.33
C MET A 145 18.21 -1.03 -5.92
N ILE A 146 18.22 -2.12 -5.17
CA ILE A 146 17.84 -2.16 -3.75
C ILE A 146 19.11 -2.35 -2.92
N ILE A 147 19.46 -1.35 -2.12
CA ILE A 147 20.62 -1.37 -1.22
C ILE A 147 20.08 -1.67 0.19
N GLY A 148 20.40 -2.83 0.70
CA GLY A 148 19.86 -3.25 1.98
C GLY A 148 20.40 -4.59 2.46
N GLY A 149 19.82 -5.09 3.53
CA GLY A 149 20.23 -6.32 4.17
C GLY A 149 21.45 -6.18 5.06
N SER A 150 21.49 -7.02 6.06
CA SER A 150 22.61 -7.23 6.98
C SER A 150 22.62 -8.70 7.41
N GLN A 151 23.61 -9.12 8.16
CA GLN A 151 23.67 -10.51 8.63
C GLN A 151 22.40 -10.96 9.34
N ARG A 152 21.75 -10.08 10.10
CA ARG A 152 20.54 -10.37 10.83
C ARG A 152 19.25 -10.19 10.02
N MET A 153 19.28 -9.43 8.89
CA MET A 153 18.10 -9.03 8.13
C MET A 153 18.27 -9.21 6.61
N VAL A 154 18.75 -10.38 6.19
CA VAL A 154 18.90 -10.73 4.77
C VAL A 154 17.55 -10.66 4.03
N GLY A 155 16.48 -11.07 4.70
CA GLY A 155 15.13 -11.13 4.13
C GLY A 155 14.58 -9.80 3.65
N ALA A 156 14.94 -8.68 4.29
CA ALA A 156 14.44 -7.36 3.95
C ALA A 156 14.85 -6.93 2.53
N ALA A 157 16.15 -7.08 2.19
CA ALA A 157 16.63 -6.81 0.83
C ALA A 157 16.01 -7.76 -0.20
N CYS A 158 15.79 -9.04 0.17
CA CYS A 158 15.15 -10.01 -0.72
C CYS A 158 13.69 -9.65 -1.00
N LEU A 159 12.91 -9.31 0.04
CA LEU A 159 11.50 -8.90 -0.10
C LEU A 159 11.36 -7.65 -0.98
N ALA A 160 12.14 -6.60 -0.69
CA ALA A 160 12.10 -5.37 -1.48
C ALA A 160 12.49 -5.61 -2.95
N SER A 161 13.51 -6.44 -3.20
CA SER A 161 13.96 -6.76 -4.56
C SER A 161 12.92 -7.59 -5.33
N THR A 162 12.31 -8.60 -4.68
CA THR A 162 11.26 -9.41 -5.29
C THR A 162 10.00 -8.57 -5.56
N ALA A 163 9.63 -7.69 -4.62
CA ALA A 163 8.50 -6.77 -4.81
C ALA A 163 8.76 -5.81 -6.00
N ALA A 164 9.98 -5.30 -6.16
CA ALA A 164 10.32 -4.47 -7.31
C ALA A 164 10.19 -5.23 -8.65
N LEU A 165 10.62 -6.49 -8.69
CA LEU A 165 10.47 -7.35 -9.86
C LEU A 165 8.99 -7.60 -10.19
N HIS A 166 8.18 -8.00 -9.20
CA HIS A 166 6.75 -8.27 -9.35
C HIS A 166 5.91 -7.00 -9.63
N SER A 167 6.49 -5.82 -9.39
CA SER A 167 5.89 -4.53 -9.76
C SER A 167 6.29 -4.04 -11.16
N GLY A 168 6.99 -4.87 -11.92
CA GLY A 168 7.23 -4.65 -13.34
C GLY A 168 8.59 -4.10 -13.71
N SER A 169 9.56 -3.97 -12.81
CA SER A 169 10.94 -3.63 -13.17
C SER A 169 11.53 -4.67 -14.12
N GLY A 170 12.18 -4.22 -15.18
CA GLY A 170 12.81 -5.11 -16.15
C GLY A 170 14.14 -5.72 -15.68
N LEU A 171 14.86 -4.99 -14.83
CA LEU A 171 16.11 -5.44 -14.22
C LEU A 171 16.19 -4.95 -12.78
N VAL A 172 16.39 -5.88 -11.85
CA VAL A 172 16.53 -5.58 -10.41
C VAL A 172 17.90 -6.07 -9.94
N THR A 173 18.60 -5.23 -9.17
CA THR A 173 19.86 -5.57 -8.51
C THR A 173 19.73 -5.39 -7.00
N ALA A 174 19.97 -6.44 -6.24
CA ALA A 174 20.11 -6.38 -4.79
C ALA A 174 21.59 -6.12 -4.45
N ALA A 175 21.90 -4.92 -3.99
CA ALA A 175 23.22 -4.55 -3.49
C ALA A 175 23.25 -4.82 -1.99
N VAL A 176 24.03 -5.83 -1.59
CA VAL A 176 24.05 -6.37 -0.23
C VAL A 176 25.47 -6.47 0.32
N PRO A 177 25.69 -6.52 1.64
CA PRO A 177 26.98 -6.84 2.22
C PRO A 177 27.54 -8.16 1.63
N LYS A 178 28.80 -8.19 1.27
CA LYS A 178 29.45 -9.37 0.64
C LYS A 178 29.30 -10.64 1.49
N SER A 179 29.23 -10.50 2.81
CA SER A 179 29.08 -11.62 3.75
C SER A 179 27.74 -12.38 3.58
N ILE A 180 26.66 -11.68 3.15
CA ILE A 180 25.35 -12.27 2.98
C ILE A 180 24.95 -12.51 1.52
N GLN A 181 25.79 -12.09 0.57
CA GLN A 181 25.49 -12.23 -0.86
C GLN A 181 25.19 -13.65 -1.31
N PRO A 182 25.89 -14.71 -0.85
CA PRO A 182 25.54 -16.09 -1.22
C PRO A 182 24.15 -16.51 -0.76
N VAL A 183 23.71 -16.05 0.43
CA VAL A 183 22.38 -16.33 0.96
C VAL A 183 21.31 -15.56 0.17
N ALA A 184 21.57 -14.30 -0.14
CA ALA A 184 20.66 -13.49 -0.96
C ALA A 184 20.53 -14.09 -2.38
N ALA A 185 21.63 -14.49 -3.01
CA ALA A 185 21.62 -15.11 -4.34
C ALA A 185 20.85 -16.45 -4.36
N ALA A 186 20.91 -17.23 -3.29
CA ALA A 186 20.15 -18.49 -3.19
C ALA A 186 18.63 -18.24 -3.07
N LYS A 187 18.20 -17.08 -2.54
CA LYS A 187 16.78 -16.72 -2.38
C LYS A 187 16.20 -15.98 -3.60
N LEU A 188 17.03 -15.35 -4.40
CA LEU A 188 16.67 -14.45 -5.49
C LEU A 188 17.02 -15.06 -6.84
N THR A 189 16.07 -15.69 -7.51
CA THR A 189 16.31 -16.41 -8.79
C THR A 189 16.51 -15.44 -9.96
N GLU A 190 15.68 -14.41 -10.09
CA GLU A 190 15.67 -13.49 -11.24
C GLU A 190 16.33 -12.13 -10.93
N VAL A 191 16.67 -11.87 -9.68
CA VAL A 191 17.31 -10.63 -9.23
C VAL A 191 18.82 -10.82 -9.21
N MET A 192 19.55 -9.89 -9.84
CA MET A 192 21.00 -9.85 -9.78
C MET A 192 21.46 -9.45 -8.37
N THR A 193 22.58 -9.98 -7.91
CA THR A 193 23.18 -9.58 -6.63
C THR A 193 24.50 -8.85 -6.82
N LEU A 194 24.69 -7.73 -6.12
CA LEU A 194 25.95 -6.96 -6.10
C LEU A 194 26.54 -7.01 -4.70
N PRO A 195 27.67 -7.74 -4.49
CA PRO A 195 28.34 -7.74 -3.19
C PRO A 195 29.10 -6.42 -2.99
N LEU A 196 28.80 -5.75 -1.87
CA LEU A 196 29.50 -4.55 -1.43
C LEU A 196 30.35 -4.85 -0.18
N ASP A 197 31.39 -4.06 0.03
CA ASP A 197 32.27 -4.21 1.19
C ASP A 197 31.50 -3.99 2.50
N CYS A 198 31.86 -4.76 3.51
CA CYS A 198 31.17 -4.79 4.78
C CYS A 198 32.15 -4.86 5.94
N GLU A 199 31.67 -4.46 7.11
CA GLU A 199 32.40 -4.49 8.37
C GLU A 199 31.55 -5.15 9.47
N GLU A 200 32.23 -5.71 10.46
CA GLU A 200 31.60 -6.30 11.62
C GLU A 200 31.39 -5.23 12.68
N HIS A 201 30.20 -5.27 13.31
CA HIS A 201 29.87 -4.50 14.49
C HIS A 201 29.75 -5.46 15.68
N PRO A 202 30.84 -5.70 16.44
CA PRO A 202 30.85 -6.71 17.50
C PRO A 202 29.83 -6.45 18.62
N GLU A 203 29.53 -5.17 18.87
CA GLU A 203 28.57 -4.75 19.91
C GLU A 203 27.14 -5.22 19.58
N ASP A 204 26.78 -5.23 18.30
CA ASP A 204 25.43 -5.60 17.83
C ASP A 204 25.38 -7.01 17.24
N LEU A 205 26.49 -7.74 17.19
CA LEU A 205 26.62 -9.02 16.50
C LEU A 205 26.06 -8.95 15.08
N ASN A 206 26.37 -7.88 14.35
CA ASN A 206 25.84 -7.64 13.01
C ASN A 206 27.00 -7.34 12.04
N ILE A 207 26.80 -7.67 10.77
CA ILE A 207 27.67 -7.29 9.66
C ILE A 207 26.85 -6.43 8.71
N THR A 208 27.32 -5.21 8.45
CA THR A 208 26.69 -4.25 7.59
C THR A 208 27.70 -3.61 6.62
N PHE A 209 27.29 -2.59 5.89
CA PHE A 209 28.11 -1.91 4.91
C PHE A 209 29.26 -1.13 5.55
N SER A 210 30.45 -1.25 4.98
CA SER A 210 31.58 -0.37 5.33
C SER A 210 31.56 0.93 4.51
N ALA A 211 32.33 1.91 4.94
CA ALA A 211 32.48 3.18 4.20
C ALA A 211 33.03 3.01 2.77
N LYS A 212 33.71 1.89 2.47
CA LYS A 212 34.20 1.57 1.11
C LYS A 212 33.06 1.23 0.15
N ALA A 213 31.92 0.74 0.65
CA ALA A 213 30.75 0.39 -0.17
C ALA A 213 30.26 1.59 -1.00
N ALA A 214 30.32 2.81 -0.44
CA ALA A 214 29.92 4.03 -1.13
C ALA A 214 30.75 4.31 -2.42
N LYS A 215 32.03 3.98 -2.43
CA LYS A 215 32.86 4.09 -3.64
C LYS A 215 32.61 2.96 -4.62
N GLN A 216 32.37 1.75 -4.10
CA GLN A 216 32.15 0.57 -4.94
C GLN A 216 30.85 0.65 -5.73
N ILE A 217 29.81 1.32 -5.21
CA ILE A 217 28.50 1.40 -5.85
C ILE A 217 28.49 2.40 -7.04
N LEU A 218 29.34 3.41 -7.03
CA LEU A 218 29.34 4.51 -8.03
C LEU A 218 29.28 4.05 -9.50
N PRO A 219 30.09 3.07 -9.96
CA PRO A 219 30.07 2.63 -11.37
C PRO A 219 28.72 2.02 -11.78
N TYR A 220 27.94 1.53 -10.82
CA TYR A 220 26.65 0.86 -11.08
C TYR A 220 25.49 1.85 -11.08
N LEU A 221 25.61 2.96 -10.33
CA LEU A 221 24.55 3.98 -10.22
C LEU A 221 24.22 4.60 -11.58
N ASN A 222 25.22 4.86 -12.42
CA ASN A 222 25.03 5.44 -13.76
C ASN A 222 24.15 4.59 -14.69
N ARG A 223 23.83 3.36 -14.30
CA ARG A 223 22.97 2.44 -15.07
C ARG A 223 21.63 2.19 -14.40
N CYS A 224 21.36 2.86 -13.28
CA CYS A 224 20.12 2.72 -12.54
C CYS A 224 19.17 3.86 -12.88
N ASP A 225 17.89 3.50 -13.07
CA ASP A 225 16.80 4.44 -13.28
C ASP A 225 16.15 4.84 -11.94
N ALA A 226 16.26 4.02 -10.88
CA ALA A 226 15.90 4.34 -9.51
C ALA A 226 16.65 3.46 -8.51
N VAL A 227 16.78 3.95 -7.27
CA VAL A 227 17.48 3.26 -6.17
C VAL A 227 16.63 3.29 -4.91
N ALA A 228 16.63 2.21 -4.13
CA ALA A 228 16.18 2.22 -2.74
C ALA A 228 17.33 1.95 -1.80
N ILE A 229 17.27 2.53 -0.60
CA ILE A 229 18.25 2.29 0.47
C ILE A 229 17.55 2.22 1.83
N GLY A 230 17.97 1.26 2.65
CA GLY A 230 17.53 1.19 4.04
C GLY A 230 16.98 -0.14 4.51
N PRO A 231 16.26 -0.94 3.70
CA PRO A 231 15.66 -2.19 4.16
C PRO A 231 16.65 -3.10 4.86
N GLY A 232 16.55 -3.21 6.19
CA GLY A 232 17.32 -4.14 7.00
C GLY A 232 18.86 -4.00 6.94
N MET A 233 19.37 -2.81 6.65
CA MET A 233 20.82 -2.63 6.45
C MET A 233 21.61 -2.35 7.73
N GLY A 234 20.93 -2.14 8.86
CA GLY A 234 21.58 -1.75 10.12
C GLY A 234 22.02 -0.29 10.11
N ARG A 235 22.85 0.07 11.07
CA ARG A 235 23.39 1.44 11.26
C ARG A 235 24.89 1.42 11.18
N GLY A 236 25.49 2.58 10.95
CA GLY A 236 26.95 2.74 10.90
C GLY A 236 27.40 3.78 9.87
N ASP A 237 28.68 4.11 9.90
CA ASP A 237 29.27 5.13 9.04
C ASP A 237 29.17 4.75 7.56
N GLY A 238 29.23 3.47 7.23
CA GLY A 238 29.07 2.97 5.87
C GLY A 238 27.70 3.28 5.29
N VAL A 239 26.63 3.18 6.10
CA VAL A 239 25.26 3.52 5.70
C VAL A 239 25.14 5.02 5.46
N ALA A 240 25.70 5.84 6.33
CA ALA A 240 25.70 7.30 6.19
C ALA A 240 26.46 7.74 4.93
N GLU A 241 27.59 7.13 4.61
CA GLU A 241 28.36 7.43 3.39
C GLU A 241 27.64 6.98 2.11
N LEU A 242 26.96 5.83 2.13
CA LEU A 242 26.10 5.40 1.02
C LEU A 242 24.96 6.40 0.79
N LEU A 243 24.26 6.82 1.85
CA LEU A 243 23.21 7.84 1.76
C LEU A 243 23.73 9.15 1.16
N LYS A 244 24.81 9.69 1.69
CA LYS A 244 25.43 10.92 1.17
C LYS A 244 25.81 10.78 -0.31
N THR A 245 26.30 9.60 -0.71
CA THR A 245 26.67 9.31 -2.10
C THR A 245 25.45 9.31 -3.01
N LEU A 246 24.36 8.63 -2.62
CA LEU A 246 23.14 8.58 -3.39
C LEU A 246 22.47 9.96 -3.50
N LEU A 247 22.44 10.72 -2.41
CA LEU A 247 21.82 12.03 -2.37
C LEU A 247 22.56 13.10 -3.18
N LYS A 248 23.79 12.83 -3.63
CA LYS A 248 24.53 13.65 -4.59
C LYS A 248 24.20 13.33 -6.06
N THR A 249 23.50 12.24 -6.34
CA THR A 249 23.10 11.85 -7.70
C THR A 249 21.72 12.40 -8.04
N GLU A 250 21.36 12.47 -9.31
CA GLU A 250 20.00 12.84 -9.77
C GLU A 250 19.05 11.64 -9.89
N ILE A 251 19.48 10.45 -9.43
CA ILE A 251 18.69 9.22 -9.53
C ILE A 251 17.54 9.27 -8.51
N PRO A 252 16.30 8.97 -8.87
CA PRO A 252 15.20 8.79 -7.93
C PRO A 252 15.58 7.83 -6.80
N CYS A 253 15.39 8.28 -5.56
CA CYS A 253 15.85 7.55 -4.39
C CYS A 253 14.73 7.35 -3.37
N VAL A 254 14.47 6.10 -3.00
CA VAL A 254 13.54 5.73 -1.93
C VAL A 254 14.35 5.39 -0.68
N ILE A 255 14.06 6.06 0.43
CA ILE A 255 14.75 5.88 1.72
C ILE A 255 13.76 5.35 2.74
N ASP A 256 14.03 4.16 3.30
CA ASP A 256 13.17 3.49 4.28
C ASP A 256 14.01 2.98 5.46
N ALA A 257 13.33 2.59 6.53
CA ALA A 257 13.86 1.84 7.65
C ALA A 257 15.20 2.38 8.21
N ASP A 258 16.29 1.61 8.14
CA ASP A 258 17.59 2.02 8.69
C ASP A 258 18.21 3.21 7.95
N GLY A 259 17.83 3.44 6.69
CA GLY A 259 18.13 4.67 5.96
C GLY A 259 17.51 5.89 6.63
N LEU A 260 16.25 5.80 7.07
CA LEU A 260 15.56 6.87 7.81
C LEU A 260 16.14 7.07 9.21
N ASN A 261 16.49 5.97 9.89
CA ASN A 261 17.17 6.04 11.18
C ASN A 261 18.51 6.81 11.05
N THR A 262 19.29 6.51 10.02
CA THR A 262 20.54 7.21 9.73
C THR A 262 20.33 8.70 9.41
N LEU A 263 19.27 9.03 8.66
CA LEU A 263 18.89 10.42 8.41
C LEU A 263 18.49 11.16 9.68
N SER A 264 17.78 10.51 10.61
CA SER A 264 17.37 11.14 11.88
C SER A 264 18.55 11.48 12.78
N GLU A 265 19.61 10.68 12.74
CA GLU A 265 20.87 10.93 13.44
C GLU A 265 21.73 12.01 12.77
N ASN A 266 21.49 12.26 11.47
CA ASN A 266 22.28 13.17 10.62
C ASN A 266 21.36 14.07 9.77
N THR A 267 20.50 14.84 10.42
CA THR A 267 19.47 15.66 9.72
C THR A 267 20.05 16.67 8.72
N GLY A 268 21.32 17.05 8.86
CA GLY A 268 22.04 17.88 7.88
C GLY A 268 22.16 17.25 6.48
N ILE A 269 22.12 15.92 6.37
CA ILE A 269 22.22 15.23 5.08
C ILE A 269 21.05 15.61 4.15
N LEU A 270 19.82 15.73 4.67
CA LEU A 270 18.67 16.18 3.89
C LEU A 270 18.73 17.68 3.57
N ALA A 271 19.31 18.49 4.45
CA ALA A 271 19.44 19.92 4.21
C ALA A 271 20.42 20.25 3.06
N ASP A 272 21.38 19.37 2.81
CA ASP A 272 22.39 19.50 1.74
C ASP A 272 21.85 19.04 0.36
N VAL A 273 20.63 18.49 0.31
CA VAL A 273 20.02 18.06 -0.97
C VAL A 273 19.62 19.30 -1.78
N PRO A 274 19.98 19.35 -3.10
CA PRO A 274 19.58 20.46 -3.96
C PRO A 274 18.05 20.65 -3.98
N LYS A 275 17.58 21.88 -3.81
CA LYS A 275 16.14 22.22 -3.75
C LYS A 275 15.38 21.93 -5.05
N ASN A 276 16.04 21.74 -6.17
CA ASN A 276 15.42 21.42 -7.45
C ASN A 276 15.30 19.91 -7.70
N ARG A 277 15.77 19.06 -6.79
CA ARG A 277 15.86 17.62 -7.01
C ARG A 277 14.49 16.92 -7.03
N GLY A 278 13.60 17.14 -6.04
CA GLY A 278 12.20 16.69 -6.01
C GLY A 278 11.90 15.19 -6.23
N ASN A 279 12.94 14.34 -6.31
CA ASN A 279 12.84 12.92 -6.65
C ASN A 279 13.29 11.97 -5.51
N ILE A 280 13.33 12.49 -4.29
CA ILE A 280 13.60 11.70 -3.08
C ILE A 280 12.26 11.36 -2.43
N ILE A 281 12.09 10.10 -2.06
CA ILE A 281 10.92 9.61 -1.35
C ILE A 281 11.38 9.05 -0.02
N ILE A 282 10.75 9.48 1.07
CA ILE A 282 10.94 8.88 2.38
C ILE A 282 9.66 8.18 2.81
N THR A 283 9.79 6.99 3.43
CA THR A 283 8.66 6.13 3.78
C THR A 283 8.57 5.84 5.29
N PRO A 284 8.56 6.86 6.18
CA PRO A 284 8.56 6.63 7.61
C PRO A 284 7.25 6.02 8.12
N HIS A 285 7.35 5.10 9.09
CA HIS A 285 6.25 4.84 10.01
C HIS A 285 6.21 5.94 11.10
N PRO A 286 5.14 6.04 11.94
CA PRO A 286 5.03 7.16 12.89
C PRO A 286 6.26 7.37 13.77
N VAL A 287 6.84 6.33 14.32
CA VAL A 287 8.03 6.46 15.21
C VAL A 287 9.29 6.91 14.46
N GLU A 288 9.47 6.49 13.21
CA GLU A 288 10.56 7.00 12.34
C GLU A 288 10.34 8.47 12.01
N MET A 289 9.09 8.86 11.73
CA MET A 289 8.74 10.27 11.48
C MET A 289 8.99 11.15 12.72
N GLU A 290 8.63 10.66 13.91
CA GLU A 290 8.92 11.37 15.18
C GLU A 290 10.42 11.61 15.39
N ARG A 291 11.26 10.63 15.04
CA ARG A 291 12.72 10.79 15.10
C ARG A 291 13.24 11.81 14.09
N LEU A 292 12.66 11.84 12.89
CA LEU A 292 13.06 12.77 11.82
C LEU A 292 12.65 14.21 12.09
N CYS A 293 11.44 14.44 12.62
CA CYS A 293 10.91 15.79 12.86
C CYS A 293 11.16 16.31 14.28
N GLY A 294 11.43 15.43 15.25
CA GLY A 294 11.64 15.80 16.66
C GLY A 294 10.35 16.07 17.44
N GLU A 295 9.18 15.76 16.87
CA GLU A 295 7.88 15.95 17.49
C GLU A 295 6.97 14.72 17.29
N LYS A 296 5.93 14.58 18.14
CA LYS A 296 4.99 13.46 18.05
C LYS A 296 4.13 13.54 16.79
N VAL A 297 3.94 12.41 16.13
CA VAL A 297 3.00 12.31 15.01
C VAL A 297 1.56 12.36 15.55
N PRO A 298 0.71 13.28 15.05
CA PRO A 298 -0.70 13.33 15.42
C PRO A 298 -1.44 12.02 15.14
N SER A 299 -2.43 11.70 15.96
CA SER A 299 -3.24 10.48 15.79
C SER A 299 -4.36 10.62 14.75
N ASP A 300 -4.76 11.85 14.42
CA ASP A 300 -5.80 12.13 13.43
C ASP A 300 -5.22 12.39 12.04
N ASP A 301 -6.02 12.11 11.00
CA ASP A 301 -5.56 12.22 9.62
C ASP A 301 -5.18 13.65 9.22
N LYS A 302 -5.90 14.68 9.73
CA LYS A 302 -5.60 16.08 9.40
C LYS A 302 -4.25 16.51 9.94
N GLY A 303 -3.93 16.13 11.18
CA GLY A 303 -2.64 16.38 11.78
C GLY A 303 -1.51 15.66 11.05
N ARG A 304 -1.73 14.40 10.66
CA ARG A 304 -0.77 13.61 9.88
C ARG A 304 -0.51 14.21 8.49
N MET A 305 -1.56 14.66 7.81
CA MET A 305 -1.46 15.35 6.52
C MET A 305 -0.63 16.63 6.64
N LYS A 306 -0.92 17.45 7.67
CA LYS A 306 -0.21 18.70 7.90
C LYS A 306 1.27 18.44 8.16
N LEU A 307 1.60 17.53 9.08
CA LEU A 307 2.98 17.19 9.42
C LEU A 307 3.76 16.68 8.18
N ALA A 308 3.16 15.77 7.42
CA ALA A 308 3.80 15.22 6.21
C ALA A 308 4.04 16.31 5.16
N ALA A 309 3.07 17.21 4.93
CA ALA A 309 3.20 18.31 3.98
C ALA A 309 4.25 19.34 4.39
N GLU A 310 4.31 19.72 5.67
CA GLU A 310 5.30 20.64 6.20
C GLU A 310 6.72 20.07 6.10
N PHE A 311 6.90 18.78 6.40
CA PHE A 311 8.19 18.12 6.26
C PHE A 311 8.59 17.99 4.79
N ALA A 312 7.66 17.59 3.90
CA ALA A 312 7.88 17.50 2.47
C ALA A 312 8.36 18.83 1.87
N ALA A 313 7.68 19.93 2.19
CA ALA A 313 8.03 21.27 1.73
C ALA A 313 9.39 21.75 2.28
N LYS A 314 9.66 21.47 3.56
CA LYS A 314 10.91 21.88 4.24
C LYS A 314 12.16 21.28 3.60
N TYR A 315 12.11 19.98 3.29
CA TYR A 315 13.27 19.22 2.81
C TYR A 315 13.22 18.91 1.31
N ASN A 316 12.18 19.35 0.61
CA ASN A 316 11.94 19.08 -0.82
C ASN A 316 11.95 17.58 -1.15
N VAL A 317 11.24 16.79 -0.36
CA VAL A 317 11.09 15.34 -0.51
C VAL A 317 9.62 14.94 -0.56
N VAL A 318 9.32 13.80 -1.19
CA VAL A 318 8.01 13.17 -1.05
C VAL A 318 8.00 12.39 0.27
N VAL A 319 6.99 12.62 1.09
CA VAL A 319 6.79 11.91 2.36
C VAL A 319 5.65 10.91 2.21
N LEU A 320 5.91 9.64 2.42
CA LEU A 320 4.89 8.60 2.57
C LEU A 320 4.85 8.19 4.05
N LEU A 321 3.95 8.78 4.82
CA LEU A 321 3.78 8.49 6.25
C LEU A 321 2.88 7.26 6.42
N LYS A 322 3.53 6.12 6.70
CA LYS A 322 2.87 4.80 6.86
C LYS A 322 1.87 4.78 8.02
N GLY A 323 0.81 3.98 7.89
CA GLY A 323 -0.20 3.74 8.92
C GLY A 323 -1.56 3.40 8.30
N HIS A 324 -2.57 3.21 9.15
CA HIS A 324 -3.96 3.24 8.68
C HIS A 324 -4.20 4.60 8.03
N ASN A 325 -4.78 4.63 6.83
CA ASN A 325 -4.87 5.83 5.99
C ASN A 325 -3.48 6.43 5.73
N THR A 326 -2.62 5.69 5.02
CA THR A 326 -1.28 6.17 4.65
C THR A 326 -1.35 7.50 3.93
N VAL A 327 -0.59 8.49 4.42
CA VAL A 327 -0.53 9.84 3.84
C VAL A 327 0.66 9.95 2.90
N VAL A 328 0.45 10.45 1.69
CA VAL A 328 1.53 10.81 0.75
C VAL A 328 1.48 12.33 0.53
N ALA A 329 2.57 13.02 0.80
CA ALA A 329 2.68 14.47 0.64
C ALA A 329 3.85 14.83 -0.28
N ALA A 330 3.60 15.74 -1.21
CA ALA A 330 4.61 16.29 -2.12
C ALA A 330 5.12 17.67 -1.63
N PRO A 331 6.32 18.09 -2.05
CA PRO A 331 6.88 19.39 -1.69
C PRO A 331 6.04 20.60 -2.11
N ASN A 332 5.24 20.46 -3.17
CA ASN A 332 4.35 21.49 -3.69
C ASN A 332 3.04 21.66 -2.89
N GLY A 333 2.87 20.89 -1.81
CA GLY A 333 1.67 20.92 -0.97
C GLY A 333 0.55 19.95 -1.40
N GLU A 334 0.74 19.17 -2.47
CA GLU A 334 -0.20 18.13 -2.86
C GLU A 334 -0.17 16.99 -1.84
N VAL A 335 -1.35 16.55 -1.38
CA VAL A 335 -1.48 15.50 -0.36
C VAL A 335 -2.54 14.49 -0.79
N HIS A 336 -2.22 13.21 -0.64
CA HIS A 336 -3.10 12.08 -0.91
C HIS A 336 -3.22 11.18 0.32
N ILE A 337 -4.41 10.62 0.56
CA ILE A 337 -4.66 9.58 1.57
C ILE A 337 -4.96 8.27 0.86
N ASN A 338 -4.22 7.23 1.19
CA ASN A 338 -4.47 5.88 0.72
C ASN A 338 -5.29 5.12 1.75
N GLU A 339 -6.48 4.68 1.35
CA GLU A 339 -7.43 3.94 2.19
C GLU A 339 -7.39 2.41 1.94
N SER A 340 -6.59 1.94 0.96
CA SER A 340 -6.44 0.50 0.68
C SER A 340 -5.57 -0.20 1.73
N GLY A 341 -5.77 -1.50 1.87
CA GLY A 341 -5.06 -2.33 2.84
C GLY A 341 -5.89 -2.67 4.08
N ASN A 342 -5.38 -3.55 4.90
CA ASN A 342 -6.09 -4.07 6.06
C ASN A 342 -5.17 -4.34 7.25
N SER A 343 -5.77 -4.65 8.41
CA SER A 343 -5.02 -4.87 9.66
C SER A 343 -4.10 -6.11 9.64
N GLY A 344 -4.27 -7.05 8.71
CA GLY A 344 -3.36 -8.19 8.53
C GLY A 344 -1.99 -7.78 8.00
N MET A 345 -1.89 -6.57 7.42
CA MET A 345 -0.62 -6.01 6.98
C MET A 345 0.26 -5.50 8.14
N ALA A 346 -0.19 -5.57 9.39
CA ALA A 346 0.61 -5.22 10.57
C ALA A 346 1.59 -6.35 10.92
N THR A 347 2.49 -6.70 10.00
CA THR A 347 3.52 -7.74 10.16
C THR A 347 4.85 -7.30 9.53
N GLY A 348 5.95 -7.95 9.96
CA GLY A 348 7.28 -7.63 9.45
C GLY A 348 7.43 -7.84 7.93
N GLY A 349 8.22 -7.02 7.28
CA GLY A 349 8.49 -7.11 5.85
C GLY A 349 7.55 -6.31 4.94
N MET A 350 6.40 -5.83 5.43
CA MET A 350 5.45 -5.06 4.63
C MET A 350 6.03 -3.73 4.14
N GLY A 351 6.85 -3.05 4.96
CA GLY A 351 7.58 -1.85 4.57
C GLY A 351 8.58 -2.12 3.44
N ASP A 352 9.30 -3.25 3.54
CA ASP A 352 10.27 -3.66 2.51
C ASP A 352 9.58 -3.89 1.16
N VAL A 353 8.41 -4.54 1.17
CA VAL A 353 7.58 -4.74 -0.02
C VAL A 353 7.17 -3.40 -0.63
N LEU A 354 6.65 -2.48 0.18
CA LEU A 354 6.25 -1.14 -0.26
C LEU A 354 7.43 -0.38 -0.89
N THR A 355 8.60 -0.43 -0.27
CA THR A 355 9.82 0.18 -0.78
C THR A 355 10.19 -0.36 -2.16
N GLY A 356 10.10 -1.68 -2.37
CA GLY A 356 10.33 -2.31 -3.66
C GLY A 356 9.35 -1.84 -4.74
N ILE A 357 8.05 -1.77 -4.42
CA ILE A 357 6.99 -1.30 -5.34
C ILE A 357 7.28 0.13 -5.81
N ILE A 358 7.50 1.05 -4.85
CA ILE A 358 7.74 2.47 -5.16
C ILE A 358 9.00 2.63 -6.01
N THR A 359 10.07 1.92 -5.66
CA THR A 359 11.32 1.95 -6.42
C THR A 359 11.13 1.47 -7.85
N SER A 360 10.35 0.40 -8.04
CA SER A 360 9.98 -0.11 -9.37
C SER A 360 9.26 0.93 -10.20
N PHE A 361 8.26 1.62 -9.64
CA PHE A 361 7.51 2.63 -10.36
C PHE A 361 8.36 3.86 -10.71
N CYS A 362 9.24 4.29 -9.81
CA CYS A 362 10.24 5.32 -10.13
C CYS A 362 11.15 4.90 -11.29
N GLY A 363 11.66 3.66 -11.25
CA GLY A 363 12.52 3.11 -12.30
C GLY A 363 11.83 2.98 -13.65
N GLN A 364 10.52 2.85 -13.67
CA GLN A 364 9.69 2.85 -14.88
C GLN A 364 9.31 4.26 -15.36
N GLY A 365 9.90 5.31 -14.78
CA GLY A 365 9.77 6.70 -15.23
C GLY A 365 8.64 7.50 -14.59
N MET A 366 8.00 6.99 -13.53
CA MET A 366 7.00 7.76 -12.78
C MET A 366 7.64 8.86 -11.93
N SER A 367 6.94 9.97 -11.76
CA SER A 367 7.33 10.99 -10.78
C SER A 367 7.34 10.39 -9.36
N ALA A 368 8.19 10.91 -8.49
CA ALA A 368 8.30 10.44 -7.10
C ALA A 368 6.95 10.43 -6.37
N TYR A 369 6.14 11.47 -6.55
CA TYR A 369 4.81 11.55 -5.94
C TYR A 369 3.85 10.48 -6.47
N ASN A 370 3.73 10.36 -7.80
CA ASN A 370 2.86 9.35 -8.39
C ASN A 370 3.30 7.93 -8.04
N ALA A 371 4.61 7.66 -8.02
CA ALA A 371 5.16 6.37 -7.62
C ALA A 371 4.82 6.03 -6.15
N ALA A 372 4.87 7.01 -5.25
CA ALA A 372 4.48 6.84 -3.86
C ALA A 372 2.97 6.62 -3.70
N VAL A 373 2.14 7.40 -4.40
CA VAL A 373 0.66 7.28 -4.37
C VAL A 373 0.22 5.94 -4.93
N LEU A 374 0.64 5.59 -6.14
CA LEU A 374 0.27 4.32 -6.77
C LEU A 374 0.88 3.13 -6.02
N GLY A 375 2.12 3.28 -5.51
CA GLY A 375 2.78 2.26 -4.70
C GLY A 375 2.03 1.92 -3.42
N ALA A 376 1.55 2.93 -2.70
CA ALA A 376 0.73 2.73 -1.52
C ALA A 376 -0.59 2.01 -1.85
N PHE A 377 -1.25 2.40 -2.95
CA PHE A 377 -2.49 1.77 -3.39
C PHE A 377 -2.29 0.30 -3.80
N VAL A 378 -1.31 0.01 -4.65
CA VAL A 378 -1.01 -1.36 -5.13
C VAL A 378 -0.58 -2.27 -3.97
N HIS A 379 0.21 -1.75 -3.03
CA HIS A 379 0.59 -2.47 -1.82
C HIS A 379 -0.63 -2.84 -0.96
N GLY A 380 -1.52 -1.87 -0.71
CA GLY A 380 -2.75 -2.10 0.05
C GLY A 380 -3.70 -3.08 -0.65
N LEU A 381 -3.91 -2.90 -1.96
CA LEU A 381 -4.74 -3.80 -2.76
C LEU A 381 -4.18 -5.24 -2.78
N GLY A 382 -2.86 -5.40 -2.91
CA GLY A 382 -2.20 -6.70 -2.78
C GLY A 382 -2.41 -7.32 -1.40
N GLY A 383 -2.36 -6.49 -0.34
CA GLY A 383 -2.67 -6.90 1.03
C GLY A 383 -4.13 -7.34 1.21
N ASP A 384 -5.07 -6.65 0.58
CA ASP A 384 -6.49 -7.03 0.63
C ASP A 384 -6.74 -8.36 -0.09
N MET A 385 -6.14 -8.56 -1.27
CA MET A 385 -6.18 -9.83 -2.00
C MET A 385 -5.54 -10.98 -1.19
N ALA A 386 -4.43 -10.75 -0.50
CA ALA A 386 -3.80 -11.75 0.35
C ALA A 386 -4.67 -12.11 1.56
N ALA A 387 -5.35 -11.13 2.15
CA ALA A 387 -6.27 -11.35 3.27
C ALA A 387 -7.52 -12.14 2.87
N GLU A 388 -8.01 -11.99 1.63
CA GLU A 388 -9.10 -12.82 1.10
C GLU A 388 -8.73 -14.30 1.05
N ASP A 389 -7.49 -14.60 0.64
CA ASP A 389 -7.03 -15.99 0.50
C ASP A 389 -6.64 -16.64 1.84
N LYS A 390 -5.93 -15.91 2.69
CA LYS A 390 -5.29 -16.47 3.90
C LYS A 390 -5.85 -15.95 5.22
N GLY A 391 -6.76 -14.96 5.15
CA GLY A 391 -7.24 -14.26 6.34
C GLY A 391 -6.19 -13.32 6.93
N LYS A 392 -6.66 -12.34 7.73
CA LYS A 392 -5.81 -11.28 8.28
C LYS A 392 -4.77 -11.73 9.31
N PHE A 393 -4.96 -12.92 9.92
CA PHE A 393 -4.03 -13.43 10.92
C PHE A 393 -2.88 -14.24 10.34
N GLY A 394 -3.08 -14.89 9.20
CA GLY A 394 -2.11 -15.81 8.61
C GLY A 394 -1.32 -15.25 7.43
N MET A 395 -1.69 -14.06 6.93
CA MET A 395 -1.01 -13.45 5.81
C MET A 395 0.36 -12.89 6.19
N SER A 396 1.29 -12.94 5.25
CA SER A 396 2.66 -12.47 5.38
C SER A 396 3.04 -11.50 4.26
N ALA A 397 4.21 -10.88 4.36
CA ALA A 397 4.75 -10.01 3.30
C ALA A 397 4.96 -10.78 1.97
N CYS A 398 5.35 -12.05 2.03
CA CYS A 398 5.48 -12.89 0.83
C CYS A 398 4.14 -13.05 0.10
N ASP A 399 3.04 -13.20 0.84
CA ASP A 399 1.70 -13.33 0.24
C ASP A 399 1.30 -12.04 -0.49
N VAL A 400 1.65 -10.88 0.07
CA VAL A 400 1.44 -9.60 -0.62
C VAL A 400 2.26 -9.52 -1.89
N VAL A 401 3.54 -9.92 -1.85
CA VAL A 401 4.42 -9.96 -3.05
C VAL A 401 3.81 -10.83 -4.15
N GLU A 402 3.26 -12.00 -3.82
CA GLU A 402 2.59 -12.89 -4.78
C GLU A 402 1.34 -12.24 -5.40
N LYS A 403 0.67 -11.34 -4.69
CA LYS A 403 -0.53 -10.64 -5.18
C LYS A 403 -0.24 -9.37 -5.99
N LEU A 404 0.98 -8.84 -5.97
CA LEU A 404 1.30 -7.61 -6.70
C LEU A 404 1.00 -7.68 -8.21
N PRO A 405 1.33 -8.76 -8.95
CA PRO A 405 0.98 -8.85 -10.36
C PRO A 405 -0.53 -8.80 -10.60
N TYR A 406 -1.33 -9.36 -9.71
CA TYR A 406 -2.80 -9.34 -9.82
C TYR A 406 -3.38 -7.96 -9.48
N ALA A 407 -2.82 -7.27 -8.48
CA ALA A 407 -3.21 -5.91 -8.15
C ALA A 407 -2.92 -4.94 -9.30
N ILE A 408 -1.77 -5.09 -9.96
CA ILE A 408 -1.40 -4.29 -11.14
C ILE A 408 -2.27 -4.67 -12.35
N LYS A 409 -2.53 -5.96 -12.55
CA LYS A 409 -3.44 -6.43 -13.60
C LYS A 409 -4.83 -5.81 -13.47
N PHE A 410 -5.39 -5.76 -12.26
CA PHE A 410 -6.69 -5.11 -11.98
C PHE A 410 -6.74 -3.65 -12.44
N LEU A 411 -5.61 -2.93 -12.33
CA LEU A 411 -5.52 -1.55 -12.81
C LEU A 411 -5.28 -1.46 -14.32
N SER A 412 -4.70 -2.47 -14.96
CA SER A 412 -4.34 -2.42 -16.39
C SER A 412 -5.46 -2.88 -17.32
N GLU A 413 -6.44 -3.60 -16.80
CA GLU A 413 -7.66 -4.08 -17.49
C GLU A 413 -8.88 -3.22 -17.14
#